data_76057580354f86bad9b2db995f53193d
#
_entry.id   76057580354f86bad9b2db995f53193d
#
_cell.length_a   1.000
_cell.length_b   1.000
_cell.length_c   1.000
_cell.angle_alpha   90.00
_cell.angle_beta   90.00
_cell.angle_gamma   90.00
#
_symmetry.space_group_name_H-M   'P 1'
#
loop_
_entity.id
_entity.type
_entity.pdbx_description
1 polymer ?
#
loop_
_entity_poly.entity_id
_entity_poly.type
_entity_poly.pdbx_seq_one_letter_code
_entity_poly.pdbx_strand_id
1 'polypeptide(L)'
;MTDRTETDEILDGYLTADFDPLQAFAFDDDTDADDEAPSVLAEGPFNMPNPEAAPQFQRDLIAFDNGETAEERIDALFAQMPTFHKMLFTIMGTCASPLPTADLEEVIAEMKRHHHSVYEPLTLCNLLERAGAIAQTDENGTSLAEVEQEPLRVEVEGVEYWRVAPAPEVFWSLTEAGAAKLDSYRPMEMIAALYETEPQYGAIFTTCLELCARDGGASLREIGDVVDDEPVLQNPKRYAMYFIDKLEHAGAVEWTGQWSATEHGRAYLHADNEN
;
A
#
# COMPACT_ATOMS: atom_id res chain seq x y z
N MET A 1 -28.78 22.41 -39.06
CA MET A 1 -29.92 21.83 -38.33
C MET A 1 -29.30 20.76 -37.43
N THR A 2 -28.89 21.18 -36.24
CA THR A 2 -28.19 20.33 -35.25
C THR A 2 -29.24 19.79 -34.32
N ASP A 3 -29.32 18.49 -34.29
CA ASP A 3 -30.22 17.72 -33.41
C ASP A 3 -29.79 17.93 -31.96
N ARG A 4 -30.63 18.61 -31.20
CA ARG A 4 -30.44 18.83 -29.75
C ARG A 4 -30.86 17.52 -29.09
N THR A 5 -29.93 16.81 -28.47
CA THR A 5 -30.20 15.53 -27.81
C THR A 5 -31.04 15.75 -26.54
N GLU A 6 -31.94 14.84 -26.24
CA GLU A 6 -32.86 14.81 -25.08
C GLU A 6 -32.17 15.05 -23.72
N THR A 7 -30.87 14.88 -23.65
CA THR A 7 -30.05 15.14 -22.44
C THR A 7 -29.88 16.63 -22.13
N ASP A 8 -29.94 17.52 -23.13
CA ASP A 8 -29.81 18.95 -22.92
C ASP A 8 -31.11 19.57 -22.34
N GLU A 9 -32.28 18.97 -22.61
CA GLU A 9 -33.55 19.44 -22.03
C GLU A 9 -33.71 19.09 -20.55
N ILE A 10 -33.07 18.03 -20.07
CA ILE A 10 -33.12 17.63 -18.66
C ILE A 10 -32.26 18.54 -17.79
N LEU A 11 -31.15 19.03 -18.30
CA LEU A 11 -30.25 19.93 -17.57
C LEU A 11 -30.78 21.37 -17.43
N ASP A 12 -31.53 21.87 -18.44
CA ASP A 12 -32.12 23.18 -18.39
C ASP A 12 -33.27 23.30 -17.34
N GLY A 13 -33.88 22.17 -16.94
CA GLY A 13 -34.93 22.13 -15.91
C GLY A 13 -34.45 22.33 -14.48
N TYR A 14 -33.16 22.09 -14.23
CA TYR A 14 -32.57 22.25 -12.89
C TYR A 14 -31.90 23.60 -12.62
N LEU A 15 -31.84 24.47 -13.65
CA LEU A 15 -31.19 25.79 -13.55
C LEU A 15 -32.21 26.96 -13.56
N THR A 16 -33.48 26.73 -13.22
CA THR A 16 -34.43 27.84 -13.04
C THR A 16 -34.13 28.58 -11.76
N ALA A 17 -34.18 29.92 -11.83
CA ALA A 17 -33.76 30.84 -10.78
C ALA A 17 -34.60 30.78 -9.47
N ASP A 18 -35.57 29.86 -9.39
CA ASP A 18 -36.49 29.70 -8.24
C ASP A 18 -36.17 28.46 -7.37
N PHE A 19 -35.08 27.69 -7.68
CA PHE A 19 -34.69 26.58 -6.83
C PHE A 19 -33.80 27.09 -5.68
N ASP A 20 -34.41 27.23 -4.49
CA ASP A 20 -33.70 27.47 -3.24
C ASP A 20 -33.38 26.12 -2.57
N PRO A 21 -32.14 25.67 -2.58
CA PRO A 21 -31.77 24.40 -1.97
C PRO A 21 -31.98 24.36 -0.45
N LEU A 22 -32.12 25.52 0.20
CA LEU A 22 -32.38 25.61 1.64
C LEU A 22 -33.87 25.40 1.98
N GLN A 23 -34.80 25.64 1.03
CA GLN A 23 -36.23 25.37 1.23
C GLN A 23 -36.52 23.85 1.19
N ALA A 24 -35.71 23.06 0.53
CA ALA A 24 -35.88 21.60 0.50
C ALA A 24 -35.60 20.92 1.87
N PHE A 25 -35.00 21.65 2.80
CA PHE A 25 -34.70 21.20 4.17
C PHE A 25 -35.41 22.04 5.25
N ALA A 26 -36.45 22.84 4.88
CA ALA A 26 -37.31 23.47 5.87
C ALA A 26 -38.17 22.39 6.55
N PHE A 27 -37.80 22.05 7.77
CA PHE A 27 -38.66 21.24 8.63
C PHE A 27 -39.86 22.10 8.99
N ASP A 28 -41.09 21.63 8.73
CA ASP A 28 -42.30 22.22 9.26
C ASP A 28 -42.26 22.11 10.79
N ASP A 29 -42.16 23.27 11.45
CA ASP A 29 -42.03 23.43 12.91
C ASP A 29 -43.38 23.31 13.64
N ASP A 30 -44.39 22.73 12.98
CA ASP A 30 -45.78 22.57 13.50
C ASP A 30 -46.06 21.13 13.97
N THR A 31 -45.12 20.45 14.59
CA THR A 31 -45.41 19.21 15.33
C THR A 31 -45.51 19.53 16.81
N ASP A 32 -46.77 19.47 17.31
CA ASP A 32 -47.10 19.56 18.72
C ASP A 32 -46.22 18.69 19.62
N ALA A 33 -45.68 19.31 20.66
CA ALA A 33 -44.62 18.82 21.53
C ALA A 33 -45.07 17.75 22.57
N ASP A 34 -46.09 16.93 22.29
CA ASP A 34 -46.62 15.95 23.25
C ASP A 34 -46.67 14.49 22.76
N ASP A 35 -46.11 14.18 21.60
CA ASP A 35 -45.85 12.77 21.27
C ASP A 35 -44.41 12.41 21.67
N GLU A 36 -44.28 11.55 22.69
CA GLU A 36 -43.03 10.83 22.95
C GLU A 36 -42.55 10.25 21.63
N ALA A 37 -41.56 10.92 21.03
CA ALA A 37 -40.95 10.46 19.82
C ALA A 37 -40.46 9.02 20.08
N PRO A 38 -41.01 8.02 19.40
CA PRO A 38 -40.47 6.67 19.54
C PRO A 38 -38.98 6.77 19.26
N SER A 39 -38.18 6.10 20.05
CA SER A 39 -36.72 6.05 19.89
C SER A 39 -36.34 5.36 18.58
N VAL A 40 -36.88 5.89 17.47
CA VAL A 40 -36.62 5.43 16.09
C VAL A 40 -35.14 5.56 15.75
N LEU A 41 -34.39 6.38 16.52
CA LEU A 41 -32.94 6.49 16.43
C LEU A 41 -32.21 5.23 16.88
N ALA A 42 -32.90 4.29 17.60
CA ALA A 42 -32.27 3.06 18.03
C ALA A 42 -32.27 1.94 16.96
N GLU A 43 -33.17 2.01 15.95
CA GLU A 43 -33.33 0.93 14.97
C GLU A 43 -33.45 1.41 13.51
N GLY A 44 -33.14 2.67 13.21
CA GLY A 44 -33.20 3.18 11.84
C GLY A 44 -32.01 2.70 10.98
N PRO A 45 -32.17 2.68 9.63
CA PRO A 45 -31.10 2.30 8.71
C PRO A 45 -29.86 3.23 8.78
N PHE A 46 -29.96 4.34 9.50
CA PHE A 46 -28.87 5.29 9.80
C PHE A 46 -28.42 5.24 11.26
N ASN A 47 -28.79 4.17 12.00
CA ASN A 47 -28.22 3.97 13.33
C ASN A 47 -26.71 3.80 13.17
N MET A 48 -25.98 4.90 13.39
CA MET A 48 -24.53 4.83 13.45
C MET A 48 -24.21 3.85 14.57
N PRO A 49 -23.53 2.73 14.27
CA PRO A 49 -23.13 1.79 15.29
C PRO A 49 -22.40 2.59 16.37
N ASN A 50 -22.71 2.29 17.64
CA ASN A 50 -21.96 2.84 18.77
C ASN A 50 -20.47 2.83 18.40
N PRO A 51 -19.73 3.96 18.52
CA PRO A 51 -18.29 4.00 18.20
C PRO A 51 -17.48 2.91 18.93
N GLU A 52 -17.98 2.42 20.07
CA GLU A 52 -17.42 1.28 20.79
C GLU A 52 -17.80 -0.07 20.16
N ALA A 53 -18.91 -0.12 19.40
CA ALA A 53 -19.41 -1.32 18.70
C ALA A 53 -19.27 -1.19 17.18
N ALA A 54 -18.74 -0.07 16.66
CA ALA A 54 -18.41 0.04 15.25
C ALA A 54 -17.48 -1.14 14.91
N PRO A 55 -17.83 -1.95 13.90
CA PRO A 55 -16.91 -2.95 13.42
C PRO A 55 -15.61 -2.21 13.14
N GLN A 56 -14.55 -2.67 13.79
CA GLN A 56 -13.27 -2.00 13.78
C GLN A 56 -12.62 -2.22 12.42
N PHE A 57 -13.20 -1.64 11.37
CA PHE A 57 -12.63 -1.64 10.03
C PHE A 57 -11.24 -0.99 9.97
N GLN A 58 -10.86 -0.27 11.03
CA GLN A 58 -9.50 0.23 11.24
C GLN A 58 -8.71 -0.62 12.24
N ARG A 59 -9.32 -1.64 12.84
CA ARG A 59 -8.55 -2.58 13.64
C ARG A 59 -7.94 -3.58 12.71
N ASP A 60 -6.65 -3.46 12.62
CA ASP A 60 -5.77 -4.53 12.25
C ASP A 60 -6.01 -5.05 10.82
N LEU A 61 -5.59 -4.27 9.83
CA LEU A 61 -5.45 -4.77 8.46
C LEU A 61 -4.76 -6.15 8.45
N ILE A 62 -3.90 -6.38 9.45
CA ILE A 62 -3.29 -7.67 9.76
C ILE A 62 -3.27 -7.81 11.28
N ALA A 63 -3.93 -8.84 11.81
CA ALA A 63 -3.86 -9.21 13.20
C ALA A 63 -2.69 -10.18 13.39
N PHE A 64 -1.77 -9.84 14.30
CA PHE A 64 -0.71 -10.75 14.73
C PHE A 64 -1.11 -11.41 16.05
N ASP A 65 -0.81 -12.70 16.20
CA ASP A 65 -1.04 -13.40 17.45
C ASP A 65 -0.01 -12.94 18.50
N ASN A 66 -0.45 -12.73 19.75
CA ASN A 66 0.40 -12.19 20.83
C ASN A 66 1.53 -13.16 21.26
N GLY A 67 1.55 -14.39 20.74
CA GLY A 67 2.58 -15.40 21.01
C GLY A 67 3.65 -15.51 19.93
N GLU A 68 3.48 -14.83 18.78
CA GLU A 68 4.40 -14.93 17.65
C GLU A 68 5.69 -14.11 17.86
N THR A 69 6.79 -14.65 17.37
CA THR A 69 8.07 -13.93 17.28
C THR A 69 8.00 -12.82 16.22
N ALA A 70 8.94 -11.88 16.24
CA ALA A 70 9.01 -10.84 15.19
C ALA A 70 9.19 -11.45 13.80
N GLU A 71 10.01 -12.50 13.67
CA GLU A 71 10.25 -13.21 12.43
C GLU A 71 8.97 -13.84 11.89
N GLU A 72 8.19 -14.52 12.74
CA GLU A 72 6.91 -15.13 12.35
C GLU A 72 5.88 -14.08 11.91
N ARG A 73 5.82 -12.94 12.60
CA ARG A 73 4.92 -11.84 12.22
C ARG A 73 5.33 -11.18 10.91
N ILE A 74 6.64 -11.02 10.67
CA ILE A 74 7.15 -10.49 9.40
C ILE A 74 6.80 -11.46 8.26
N ASP A 75 7.00 -12.76 8.44
CA ASP A 75 6.67 -13.76 7.45
C ASP A 75 5.16 -13.80 7.16
N ALA A 76 4.32 -13.69 8.20
CA ALA A 76 2.87 -13.58 8.05
C ALA A 76 2.45 -12.33 7.28
N LEU A 77 3.08 -11.17 7.55
CA LEU A 77 2.85 -9.93 6.82
C LEU A 77 3.15 -10.10 5.32
N PHE A 78 4.32 -10.65 4.99
CA PHE A 78 4.70 -10.89 3.61
C PHE A 78 3.76 -11.90 2.92
N ALA A 79 3.36 -12.98 3.59
CA ALA A 79 2.40 -13.95 3.06
C ALA A 79 1.02 -13.34 2.76
N GLN A 80 0.58 -12.38 3.57
CA GLN A 80 -0.72 -11.70 3.40
C GLN A 80 -0.69 -10.57 2.37
N MET A 81 0.49 -10.02 2.06
CA MET A 81 0.67 -8.89 1.16
C MET A 81 1.59 -9.21 -0.03
N PRO A 82 1.32 -10.25 -0.82
CA PRO A 82 2.24 -10.72 -1.85
C PRO A 82 2.56 -9.64 -2.92
N THR A 83 1.59 -8.83 -3.30
CA THR A 83 1.77 -7.76 -4.29
C THR A 83 2.58 -6.56 -3.78
N PHE A 84 2.85 -6.50 -2.48
CA PHE A 84 3.59 -5.42 -1.84
C PHE A 84 5.03 -5.79 -1.45
N HIS A 85 5.49 -7.01 -1.74
CA HIS A 85 6.82 -7.48 -1.33
C HIS A 85 7.93 -6.48 -1.70
N LYS A 86 7.97 -6.01 -2.95
CA LYS A 86 8.96 -5.04 -3.39
C LYS A 86 8.90 -3.76 -2.55
N MET A 87 7.70 -3.22 -2.30
CA MET A 87 7.53 -2.00 -1.53
C MET A 87 7.97 -2.20 -0.07
N LEU A 88 7.57 -3.32 0.55
CA LEU A 88 7.98 -3.66 1.91
C LEU A 88 9.50 -3.80 2.03
N PHE A 89 10.15 -4.54 1.12
CA PHE A 89 11.62 -4.66 1.10
C PHE A 89 12.31 -3.32 0.85
N THR A 90 11.76 -2.45 -0.02
CA THR A 90 12.35 -1.13 -0.26
C THR A 90 12.24 -0.26 0.99
N ILE A 91 11.08 -0.22 1.68
CA ILE A 91 10.92 0.50 2.95
C ILE A 91 11.94 0.00 3.97
N MET A 92 12.04 -1.31 4.16
CA MET A 92 13.01 -1.91 5.09
C MET A 92 14.44 -1.55 4.73
N GLY A 93 14.82 -1.63 3.44
CA GLY A 93 16.14 -1.29 2.95
C GLY A 93 16.49 0.19 3.15
N THR A 94 15.51 1.08 2.95
CA THR A 94 15.68 2.52 3.17
C THR A 94 15.89 2.85 4.66
N CYS A 95 15.26 2.08 5.56
CA CYS A 95 15.40 2.20 7.01
C CYS A 95 16.66 1.50 7.57
N ALA A 96 17.60 1.06 6.73
CA ALA A 96 18.87 0.45 7.21
C ALA A 96 19.72 1.40 8.07
N SER A 97 19.50 2.69 7.97
CA SER A 97 19.95 3.73 8.90
C SER A 97 18.75 4.58 9.30
N PRO A 98 18.76 5.23 10.49
CA PRO A 98 17.66 6.07 10.92
C PRO A 98 17.28 7.10 9.86
N LEU A 99 16.01 7.07 9.43
CA LEU A 99 15.48 7.93 8.36
C LEU A 99 14.29 8.74 8.87
N PRO A 100 14.26 10.08 8.71
CA PRO A 100 13.12 10.91 9.08
C PRO A 100 11.83 10.45 8.39
N THR A 101 10.70 10.57 9.09
CA THR A 101 9.39 10.20 8.53
C THR A 101 9.09 10.89 7.19
N ALA A 102 9.44 12.19 7.07
CA ALA A 102 9.20 12.95 5.83
C ALA A 102 9.95 12.38 4.62
N ASP A 103 11.22 11.99 4.82
CA ASP A 103 12.06 11.42 3.75
C ASP A 103 11.53 10.02 3.35
N LEU A 104 11.08 9.22 4.33
CA LEU A 104 10.48 7.91 4.07
C LEU A 104 9.17 8.04 3.31
N GLU A 105 8.32 9.02 3.67
CA GLU A 105 7.09 9.30 2.93
C GLU A 105 7.35 9.69 1.48
N GLU A 106 8.42 10.46 1.20
CA GLU A 106 8.81 10.82 -0.16
C GLU A 106 9.21 9.60 -0.97
N VAL A 107 10.03 8.70 -0.41
CA VAL A 107 10.41 7.43 -1.05
C VAL A 107 9.17 6.60 -1.39
N ILE A 108 8.24 6.43 -0.45
CA ILE A 108 7.03 5.65 -0.66
C ILE A 108 6.12 6.33 -1.69
N ALA A 109 6.00 7.67 -1.66
CA ALA A 109 5.21 8.42 -2.63
C ALA A 109 5.75 8.25 -4.06
N GLU A 110 7.08 8.21 -4.24
CA GLU A 110 7.70 7.93 -5.54
C GLU A 110 7.33 6.53 -6.03
N MET A 111 7.43 5.52 -5.16
CA MET A 111 7.04 4.14 -5.50
C MET A 111 5.56 4.06 -5.87
N LYS A 112 4.68 4.78 -5.16
CA LYS A 112 3.22 4.81 -5.41
C LYS A 112 2.87 5.45 -6.76
N ARG A 113 3.71 6.27 -7.37
CA ARG A 113 3.47 6.80 -8.72
C ARG A 113 3.34 5.70 -9.77
N HIS A 114 3.95 4.56 -9.52
CA HIS A 114 4.00 3.41 -10.41
C HIS A 114 3.16 2.23 -9.92
N HIS A 115 2.75 2.26 -8.65
CA HIS A 115 1.89 1.25 -8.05
C HIS A 115 0.57 1.87 -7.57
N HIS A 116 -0.56 1.35 -8.06
CA HIS A 116 -1.88 1.73 -7.57
C HIS A 116 -2.13 1.11 -6.19
N SER A 117 -1.53 1.70 -5.17
CA SER A 117 -1.76 1.30 -3.78
C SER A 117 -2.87 2.14 -3.16
N VAL A 118 -3.82 1.49 -2.50
CA VAL A 118 -4.85 2.12 -1.67
C VAL A 118 -4.34 2.49 -0.28
N TYR A 119 -3.18 1.96 0.10
CA TYR A 119 -2.59 2.24 1.42
C TYR A 119 -1.88 3.59 1.42
N GLU A 120 -2.10 4.37 2.48
CA GLU A 120 -1.29 5.56 2.74
C GLU A 120 0.15 5.15 3.12
N PRO A 121 1.17 6.00 2.85
CA PRO A 121 2.57 5.66 3.11
C PRO A 121 2.81 5.14 4.52
N LEU A 122 2.35 5.86 5.53
CA LEU A 122 2.51 5.48 6.93
C LEU A 122 1.77 4.20 7.32
N THR A 123 0.74 3.79 6.58
CA THR A 123 0.05 2.53 6.84
C THR A 123 1.00 1.34 6.63
N LEU A 124 1.82 1.36 5.58
CA LEU A 124 2.81 0.30 5.33
C LEU A 124 3.94 0.31 6.36
N CYS A 125 4.39 1.51 6.78
CA CYS A 125 5.36 1.64 7.87
C CYS A 125 4.82 1.08 9.19
N ASN A 126 3.57 1.43 9.53
CA ASN A 126 2.92 0.93 10.75
C ASN A 126 2.72 -0.60 10.71
N LEU A 127 2.43 -1.18 9.54
CA LEU A 127 2.34 -2.64 9.39
C LEU A 127 3.70 -3.31 9.63
N LEU A 128 4.78 -2.76 9.06
CA LEU A 128 6.14 -3.26 9.27
C LEU A 128 6.59 -3.08 10.72
N GLU A 129 6.23 -1.96 11.37
CA GLU A 129 6.52 -1.71 12.79
C GLU A 129 5.80 -2.75 13.67
N ARG A 130 4.51 -2.96 13.46
CA ARG A 130 3.72 -3.94 14.20
C ARG A 130 4.23 -5.37 14.01
N ALA A 131 4.69 -5.69 12.79
CA ALA A 131 5.36 -6.96 12.51
C ALA A 131 6.73 -7.05 13.21
N GLY A 132 7.33 -5.91 13.57
CA GLY A 132 8.63 -5.85 14.21
C GLY A 132 9.79 -5.78 13.21
N ALA A 133 9.54 -5.43 11.94
CA ALA A 133 10.57 -5.29 10.92
C ALA A 133 11.31 -3.95 10.98
N ILE A 134 10.61 -2.87 11.32
CA ILE A 134 11.16 -1.53 11.57
C ILE A 134 10.64 -1.02 12.91
N ALA A 135 11.26 0.01 13.44
CA ALA A 135 10.88 0.64 14.70
C ALA A 135 10.98 2.16 14.60
N GLN A 136 10.14 2.86 15.40
CA GLN A 136 10.27 4.30 15.58
C GLN A 136 11.42 4.59 16.54
N THR A 137 12.34 5.44 16.11
CA THR A 137 13.55 5.80 16.85
C THR A 137 13.80 7.31 16.83
N ASP A 138 14.77 7.74 17.59
CA ASP A 138 15.40 9.07 17.43
C ASP A 138 16.44 9.06 16.27
N GLU A 139 17.09 10.19 16.04
CA GLU A 139 18.14 10.34 15.03
C GLU A 139 19.36 9.40 15.23
N ASN A 140 19.53 8.90 16.46
CA ASN A 140 20.64 8.00 16.83
C ASN A 140 20.24 6.51 16.78
N GLY A 141 18.98 6.21 16.40
CA GLY A 141 18.45 4.85 16.38
C GLY A 141 17.98 4.33 17.75
N THR A 142 17.84 5.21 18.76
CA THR A 142 17.29 4.82 20.07
C THR A 142 15.77 4.74 19.98
N SER A 143 15.16 3.66 20.50
CA SER A 143 13.71 3.50 20.50
C SER A 143 13.00 4.68 21.17
N LEU A 144 12.01 5.26 20.51
CA LEU A 144 11.23 6.37 21.09
C LEU A 144 10.47 5.97 22.35
N ALA A 145 10.20 4.68 22.53
CA ALA A 145 9.61 4.16 23.78
C ALA A 145 10.57 4.25 24.97
N GLU A 146 11.87 4.36 24.73
CA GLU A 146 12.93 4.45 25.75
C GLU A 146 13.38 5.90 25.97
N VAL A 147 12.96 6.85 25.12
CA VAL A 147 13.31 8.27 25.24
C VAL A 147 12.46 8.91 26.35
N GLU A 148 13.05 9.15 27.50
CA GLU A 148 12.41 9.91 28.57
C GLU A 148 12.32 11.40 28.16
N GLN A 149 11.09 11.89 28.06
CA GLN A 149 10.84 13.32 27.81
C GLN A 149 10.73 14.06 29.14
N GLU A 150 11.79 14.75 29.51
CA GLU A 150 11.71 15.63 30.66
C GLU A 150 10.92 16.90 30.32
N PRO A 151 9.90 17.25 31.13
CA PRO A 151 9.15 18.48 30.93
C PRO A 151 10.06 19.71 31.08
N LEU A 152 9.92 20.68 30.19
CA LEU A 152 10.70 21.89 30.21
C LEU A 152 10.19 22.87 31.26
N ARG A 153 11.08 23.44 32.09
CA ARG A 153 10.74 24.57 32.95
C ARG A 153 10.79 25.85 32.11
N VAL A 154 9.70 26.60 32.11
CA VAL A 154 9.58 27.88 31.44
C VAL A 154 9.10 28.91 32.42
N GLU A 155 9.81 30.05 32.56
CA GLU A 155 9.40 31.18 33.35
C GLU A 155 8.68 32.20 32.46
N VAL A 156 7.42 32.54 32.82
CA VAL A 156 6.63 33.57 32.17
C VAL A 156 6.20 34.56 33.24
N GLU A 157 6.57 35.83 33.09
CA GLU A 157 6.22 36.93 34.01
C GLU A 157 6.61 36.65 35.50
N GLY A 158 7.73 35.96 35.73
CA GLY A 158 8.24 35.63 37.07
C GLY A 158 7.55 34.42 37.72
N VAL A 159 6.71 33.67 37.00
CA VAL A 159 6.10 32.44 37.43
C VAL A 159 6.66 31.27 36.67
N GLU A 160 7.13 30.24 37.39
CA GLU A 160 7.64 29.01 36.76
C GLU A 160 6.47 28.11 36.35
N TYR A 161 6.51 27.64 35.09
CA TYR A 161 5.57 26.66 34.52
C TYR A 161 6.32 25.44 34.02
N TRP A 162 5.67 24.28 34.14
CA TRP A 162 6.09 23.08 33.44
C TRP A 162 5.44 23.04 32.06
N ARG A 163 6.25 23.01 31.01
CA ARG A 163 5.79 22.85 29.63
C ARG A 163 6.10 21.44 29.17
N VAL A 164 5.13 20.81 28.54
CA VAL A 164 5.35 19.52 27.87
C VAL A 164 6.44 19.73 26.83
N ALA A 165 7.46 18.87 26.81
CA ALA A 165 8.47 18.90 25.77
C ALA A 165 7.79 18.74 24.38
N PRO A 166 8.31 19.40 23.34
CA PRO A 166 7.84 19.15 21.99
C PRO A 166 8.02 17.67 21.66
N ALA A 167 7.08 17.08 20.92
CA ALA A 167 7.22 15.70 20.48
C ALA A 167 8.55 15.55 19.70
N PRO A 168 9.34 14.50 19.98
CA PRO A 168 10.58 14.26 19.25
C PRO A 168 10.27 14.03 17.77
N GLU A 169 11.22 14.38 16.92
CA GLU A 169 11.16 13.99 15.53
C GLU A 169 11.25 12.45 15.42
N VAL A 170 10.37 11.87 14.62
CA VAL A 170 10.29 10.42 14.45
C VAL A 170 11.16 9.98 13.28
N PHE A 171 12.10 9.11 13.59
CA PHE A 171 12.90 8.38 12.60
C PHE A 171 12.45 6.92 12.57
N TRP A 172 12.69 6.29 11.45
CA TRP A 172 12.42 4.88 11.24
C TRP A 172 13.72 4.13 11.05
N SER A 173 13.90 3.05 11.80
CA SER A 173 15.11 2.24 11.77
C SER A 173 14.77 0.77 11.58
N LEU A 174 15.61 0.06 10.83
CA LEU A 174 15.51 -1.39 10.63
C LEU A 174 15.84 -2.11 11.94
N THR A 175 15.02 -3.09 12.31
CA THR A 175 15.29 -3.96 13.47
C THR A 175 16.21 -5.12 13.08
N GLU A 176 16.69 -5.89 14.08
CA GLU A 176 17.46 -7.11 13.82
C GLU A 176 16.66 -8.15 13.03
N ALA A 177 15.38 -8.37 13.39
CA ALA A 177 14.49 -9.28 12.67
C ALA A 177 14.21 -8.79 11.24
N GLY A 178 14.01 -7.46 11.07
CA GLY A 178 13.88 -6.85 9.77
C GLY A 178 15.14 -7.00 8.91
N ALA A 179 16.32 -6.81 9.48
CA ALA A 179 17.60 -7.02 8.79
C ALA A 179 17.76 -8.48 8.34
N ALA A 180 17.44 -9.45 9.20
CA ALA A 180 17.47 -10.87 8.85
C ALA A 180 16.52 -11.19 7.68
N LYS A 181 15.30 -10.60 7.70
CA LYS A 181 14.35 -10.75 6.58
C LYS A 181 14.86 -10.11 5.30
N LEU A 182 15.42 -8.90 5.37
CA LEU A 182 16.00 -8.21 4.22
C LEU A 182 17.18 -9.02 3.64
N ASP A 183 18.03 -9.56 4.51
CA ASP A 183 19.14 -10.42 4.11
C ASP A 183 18.69 -11.75 3.49
N SER A 184 17.47 -12.20 3.77
CA SER A 184 16.88 -13.40 3.16
C SER A 184 16.36 -13.16 1.74
N TYR A 185 16.19 -11.90 1.32
CA TYR A 185 15.75 -11.55 -0.03
C TYR A 185 16.82 -11.86 -1.06
N ARG A 186 16.57 -12.89 -1.87
CA ARG A 186 17.49 -13.42 -2.88
C ARG A 186 16.81 -13.47 -4.24
N PRO A 187 16.66 -12.30 -4.95
CA PRO A 187 15.95 -12.26 -6.22
C PRO A 187 16.47 -13.26 -7.26
N MET A 188 17.78 -13.42 -7.37
CA MET A 188 18.36 -14.39 -8.32
C MET A 188 17.93 -15.83 -8.03
N GLU A 189 17.89 -16.22 -6.75
CA GLU A 189 17.42 -17.55 -6.33
C GLU A 189 15.90 -17.68 -6.53
N MET A 190 15.13 -16.63 -6.26
CA MET A 190 13.69 -16.62 -6.47
C MET A 190 13.32 -16.74 -7.96
N ILE A 191 14.06 -16.06 -8.84
CA ILE A 191 13.91 -16.20 -10.30
C ILE A 191 14.24 -17.62 -10.73
N ALA A 192 15.37 -18.18 -10.30
CA ALA A 192 15.76 -19.56 -10.61
C ALA A 192 14.69 -20.56 -10.14
N ALA A 193 14.21 -20.43 -8.89
CA ALA A 193 13.17 -21.28 -8.34
C ALA A 193 11.84 -21.20 -9.13
N LEU A 194 11.52 -20.04 -9.72
CA LEU A 194 10.35 -19.90 -10.58
C LEU A 194 10.46 -20.79 -11.81
N TYR A 195 11.62 -20.80 -12.46
CA TYR A 195 11.88 -21.66 -13.64
C TYR A 195 11.93 -23.14 -13.28
N GLU A 196 12.44 -23.50 -12.11
CA GLU A 196 12.44 -24.87 -11.60
C GLU A 196 11.03 -25.37 -11.25
N THR A 197 10.19 -24.49 -10.68
CA THR A 197 8.83 -24.86 -10.25
C THR A 197 7.87 -25.05 -11.42
N GLU A 198 8.04 -24.27 -12.48
CA GLU A 198 7.19 -24.32 -13.67
C GLU A 198 8.01 -24.47 -14.98
N PRO A 199 8.79 -25.54 -15.12
CA PRO A 199 9.74 -25.69 -16.23
C PRO A 199 9.05 -25.71 -17.61
N GLN A 200 7.77 -26.11 -17.68
CA GLN A 200 6.98 -26.09 -18.91
C GLN A 200 6.76 -24.67 -19.47
N TYR A 201 6.88 -23.65 -18.62
CA TYR A 201 6.70 -22.25 -18.99
C TYR A 201 8.04 -21.47 -19.07
N GLY A 202 9.18 -22.13 -18.89
CA GLY A 202 10.48 -21.48 -18.89
C GLY A 202 10.71 -20.57 -20.11
N ALA A 203 10.42 -21.05 -21.32
CA ALA A 203 10.52 -20.26 -22.53
C ALA A 203 9.59 -19.01 -22.53
N ILE A 204 8.40 -19.12 -21.92
CA ILE A 204 7.47 -17.99 -21.81
C ILE A 204 7.99 -16.96 -20.82
N PHE A 205 8.49 -17.39 -19.66
CA PHE A 205 9.13 -16.49 -18.69
C PHE A 205 10.29 -15.73 -19.33
N THR A 206 11.16 -16.45 -20.07
CA THR A 206 12.29 -15.82 -20.78
C THR A 206 11.79 -14.80 -21.81
N THR A 207 10.82 -15.14 -22.65
CA THR A 207 10.23 -14.20 -23.63
C THR A 207 9.63 -12.97 -22.95
N CYS A 208 8.85 -13.13 -21.88
CA CYS A 208 8.29 -12.02 -21.12
C CYS A 208 9.41 -11.11 -20.54
N LEU A 209 10.42 -11.72 -19.95
CA LEU A 209 11.54 -11.00 -19.35
C LEU A 209 12.39 -10.26 -20.41
N GLU A 210 12.62 -10.86 -21.58
CA GLU A 210 13.31 -10.22 -22.71
C GLU A 210 12.53 -9.01 -23.24
N LEU A 211 11.20 -9.11 -23.33
CA LEU A 211 10.34 -7.99 -23.73
C LEU A 211 10.45 -6.84 -22.72
N CYS A 212 10.43 -7.15 -21.42
CA CYS A 212 10.61 -6.18 -20.34
C CYS A 212 12.03 -5.59 -20.28
N ALA A 213 13.04 -6.30 -20.78
CA ALA A 213 14.43 -5.85 -20.78
C ALA A 213 14.77 -4.86 -21.91
N ARG A 214 13.85 -4.64 -22.85
CA ARG A 214 14.01 -3.65 -23.92
C ARG A 214 14.09 -2.23 -23.39
N ASP A 215 14.70 -1.34 -24.15
CA ASP A 215 14.67 0.10 -23.83
C ASP A 215 13.23 0.61 -23.72
N GLY A 216 12.86 1.17 -22.56
CA GLY A 216 11.50 1.63 -22.28
C GLY A 216 10.54 0.54 -21.80
N GLY A 217 10.98 -0.73 -21.71
CA GLY A 217 10.12 -1.82 -21.25
C GLY A 217 9.09 -2.28 -22.28
N ALA A 218 8.02 -2.94 -21.82
CA ALA A 218 6.90 -3.38 -22.65
C ALA A 218 5.56 -3.21 -21.93
N SER A 219 4.52 -2.90 -22.68
CA SER A 219 3.15 -2.92 -22.16
C SER A 219 2.65 -4.36 -22.02
N LEU A 220 1.70 -4.60 -21.12
CA LEU A 220 1.06 -5.91 -20.98
C LEU A 220 0.44 -6.40 -22.30
N ARG A 221 -0.07 -5.47 -23.12
CA ARG A 221 -0.64 -5.78 -24.42
C ARG A 221 0.43 -6.29 -25.41
N GLU A 222 1.57 -5.62 -25.49
CA GLU A 222 2.68 -6.05 -26.36
C GLU A 222 3.22 -7.42 -25.93
N ILE A 223 3.28 -7.69 -24.63
CA ILE A 223 3.68 -9.00 -24.12
C ILE A 223 2.63 -10.05 -24.50
N GLY A 224 1.34 -9.75 -24.28
CA GLY A 224 0.23 -10.63 -24.65
C GLY A 224 0.17 -10.95 -26.13
N ASP A 225 0.36 -9.95 -27.01
CA ASP A 225 0.40 -10.13 -28.46
C ASP A 225 1.50 -11.12 -28.90
N VAL A 226 2.54 -11.33 -28.08
CA VAL A 226 3.63 -12.28 -28.37
C VAL A 226 3.38 -13.66 -27.74
N VAL A 227 2.88 -13.71 -26.48
CA VAL A 227 2.87 -14.99 -25.73
C VAL A 227 1.49 -15.65 -25.62
N ASP A 228 0.37 -14.92 -25.68
CA ASP A 228 -0.96 -15.45 -25.33
C ASP A 228 -1.46 -16.56 -26.28
N ASP A 229 -0.94 -16.61 -27.52
CA ASP A 229 -1.31 -17.62 -28.52
C ASP A 229 -0.38 -18.84 -28.49
N GLU A 230 0.64 -18.87 -27.63
CA GLU A 230 1.55 -20.00 -27.52
C GLU A 230 0.79 -21.29 -27.14
N PRO A 231 1.05 -22.43 -27.81
CA PRO A 231 0.31 -23.67 -27.62
C PRO A 231 0.34 -24.18 -26.16
N VAL A 232 1.47 -23.96 -25.45
CA VAL A 232 1.66 -24.39 -24.07
C VAL A 232 0.73 -23.63 -23.10
N LEU A 233 0.20 -22.47 -23.52
CA LEU A 233 -0.68 -21.63 -22.71
C LEU A 233 -2.18 -21.90 -22.94
N GLN A 234 -2.54 -22.84 -23.81
CA GLN A 234 -3.94 -23.07 -24.17
C GLN A 234 -4.65 -24.05 -23.23
N ASN A 235 -3.89 -24.90 -22.50
CA ASN A 235 -4.50 -25.87 -21.59
C ASN A 235 -3.56 -26.18 -20.38
N PRO A 236 -3.82 -25.58 -19.19
CA PRO A 236 -4.87 -24.60 -18.89
C PRO A 236 -4.58 -23.25 -19.54
N LYS A 237 -5.65 -22.51 -19.92
CA LYS A 237 -5.45 -21.19 -20.53
C LYS A 237 -4.79 -20.25 -19.53
N ARG A 238 -3.66 -19.65 -19.95
CA ARG A 238 -2.90 -18.63 -19.22
C ARG A 238 -2.73 -17.43 -20.14
N TYR A 239 -2.51 -16.25 -19.52
CA TYR A 239 -2.31 -14.98 -20.22
C TYR A 239 -1.02 -14.32 -19.71
N ALA A 240 -0.49 -13.38 -20.46
CA ALA A 240 0.72 -12.64 -20.15
C ALA A 240 0.79 -12.15 -18.68
N MET A 241 -0.35 -11.67 -18.15
CA MET A 241 -0.40 -11.16 -16.76
C MET A 241 0.00 -12.22 -15.72
N TYR A 242 -0.33 -13.50 -15.94
CA TYR A 242 0.08 -14.58 -15.05
C TYR A 242 1.60 -14.70 -14.93
N PHE A 243 2.33 -14.50 -16.02
CA PHE A 243 3.79 -14.60 -16.07
C PHE A 243 4.44 -13.34 -15.52
N ILE A 244 3.89 -12.19 -15.85
CA ILE A 244 4.37 -10.90 -15.33
C ILE A 244 4.22 -10.83 -13.81
N ASP A 245 3.08 -11.25 -13.26
CA ASP A 245 2.84 -11.31 -11.82
C ASP A 245 3.88 -12.18 -11.09
N LYS A 246 4.19 -13.35 -11.65
CA LYS A 246 5.21 -14.25 -11.09
C LYS A 246 6.64 -13.69 -11.20
N LEU A 247 6.97 -13.05 -12.33
CA LEU A 247 8.27 -12.42 -12.53
C LEU A 247 8.43 -11.20 -11.60
N GLU A 248 7.37 -10.43 -11.39
CA GLU A 248 7.35 -9.32 -10.43
C GLU A 248 7.56 -9.84 -9.00
N HIS A 249 6.84 -10.89 -8.60
CA HIS A 249 7.00 -11.54 -7.30
C HIS A 249 8.42 -12.04 -7.06
N ALA A 250 9.04 -12.60 -8.10
CA ALA A 250 10.43 -13.04 -8.04
C ALA A 250 11.44 -11.88 -8.09
N GLY A 251 11.00 -10.64 -8.30
CA GLY A 251 11.85 -9.47 -8.40
C GLY A 251 12.57 -9.33 -9.74
N ALA A 252 12.11 -10.03 -10.79
CA ALA A 252 12.70 -9.99 -12.13
C ALA A 252 12.23 -8.80 -12.95
N VAL A 253 10.97 -8.36 -12.77
CA VAL A 253 10.39 -7.21 -13.46
C VAL A 253 9.74 -6.26 -12.47
N GLU A 254 9.49 -5.04 -12.93
CA GLU A 254 8.81 -4.00 -12.16
C GLU A 254 7.98 -3.11 -13.09
N TRP A 255 6.95 -2.49 -12.52
CA TRP A 255 6.15 -1.52 -13.23
C TRP A 255 6.72 -0.11 -13.05
N THR A 256 7.11 0.55 -14.16
CA THR A 256 7.63 1.93 -14.18
C THR A 256 6.85 2.80 -15.19
N GLY A 257 5.54 2.51 -15.36
CA GLY A 257 4.73 3.06 -16.46
C GLY A 257 4.66 2.09 -17.64
N GLN A 258 5.62 1.19 -17.74
CA GLN A 258 5.68 -0.02 -18.55
C GLN A 258 6.31 -1.12 -17.70
N TRP A 259 6.13 -2.39 -18.09
CA TRP A 259 6.83 -3.50 -17.44
C TRP A 259 8.29 -3.49 -17.88
N SER A 260 9.18 -3.31 -16.93
CA SER A 260 10.61 -3.20 -17.16
C SER A 260 11.37 -4.27 -16.37
N ALA A 261 12.39 -4.86 -16.96
CA ALA A 261 13.25 -5.78 -16.22
C ALA A 261 14.07 -5.03 -15.19
N THR A 262 14.13 -5.57 -13.97
CA THR A 262 15.01 -5.10 -12.90
C THR A 262 16.48 -5.41 -13.23
N GLU A 263 17.42 -4.91 -12.43
CA GLU A 263 18.82 -5.30 -12.55
C GLU A 263 19.00 -6.81 -12.41
N HIS A 264 18.29 -7.43 -11.45
CA HIS A 264 18.34 -8.89 -11.23
C HIS A 264 17.75 -9.67 -12.41
N GLY A 265 16.63 -9.19 -12.97
CA GLY A 265 16.05 -9.82 -14.17
C GLY A 265 17.00 -9.77 -15.37
N ARG A 266 17.66 -8.62 -15.60
CA ARG A 266 18.67 -8.51 -16.65
C ARG A 266 19.88 -9.40 -16.40
N ALA A 267 20.38 -9.45 -15.17
CA ALA A 267 21.49 -10.30 -14.80
C ALA A 267 21.15 -11.79 -15.02
N TYR A 268 19.91 -12.20 -14.70
CA TYR A 268 19.45 -13.57 -14.92
C TYR A 268 19.45 -13.94 -16.42
N LEU A 269 18.90 -13.06 -17.29
CA LEU A 269 18.94 -13.28 -18.74
C LEU A 269 20.38 -13.43 -19.30
N HIS A 270 21.32 -12.64 -18.76
CA HIS A 270 22.72 -12.75 -19.21
C HIS A 270 23.35 -14.06 -18.76
N ALA A 271 23.09 -14.51 -17.54
CA ALA A 271 23.63 -15.78 -17.03
C ALA A 271 23.08 -17.00 -17.79
N ASP A 272 21.81 -16.96 -18.22
CA ASP A 272 21.17 -18.03 -18.99
C ASP A 272 21.73 -18.12 -20.44
N ASN A 273 22.11 -17.00 -21.03
CA ASN A 273 22.70 -16.94 -22.38
C ASN A 273 24.16 -17.40 -22.46
N GLU A 274 24.86 -17.57 -21.33
CA GLU A 274 26.25 -18.02 -21.25
C GLU A 274 26.39 -19.54 -21.02
N ASN A 275 25.29 -20.27 -20.73
CA ASN A 275 25.23 -21.71 -20.51
C ASN A 275 24.63 -22.46 -21.69
#